data_27808978ce06afe0367da77c1420a738
#
_entry.id   27808978ce06afe0367da77c1420a738
#
_cell.length_a   1.000
_cell.length_b   1.000
_cell.length_c   1.000
_cell.angle_alpha   90.00
_cell.angle_beta   90.00
_cell.angle_gamma   90.00
#
_symmetry.space_group_name_H-M   'P 1'
#
loop_
_entity.id
_entity.type
_entity.pdbx_description
1 polymer ?
#
loop_
_entity_poly.entity_id
_entity_poly.type
_entity_poly.pdbx_seq_one_letter_code
_entity_poly.pdbx_strand_id
1 'polypeptide(L)'
;MVIVDTTVWIDYLRGASNQETAWLDREMKQRRLGLTDLILCEVLQGVRNPGMFLQVHDELLRFHVFPTGGVELTTEAARNYRVLRAEGYTVRKTIDCWIATFCLMSGHELLHRDRDFDPFEKRLGLKVI
;
A
#
# COMPACT_ATOMS: atom_id res chain seq x y z
N MET A 1 -0.67 -6.93 10.94
CA MET A 1 -1.84 -6.34 10.22
C MET A 1 -1.57 -6.41 8.74
N VAL A 2 -2.60 -6.43 7.92
CA VAL A 2 -2.46 -6.36 6.47
C VAL A 2 -2.67 -4.94 6.01
N ILE A 3 -1.69 -4.40 5.29
CA ILE A 3 -1.79 -3.08 4.64
C ILE A 3 -2.30 -3.33 3.22
N VAL A 4 -3.36 -2.62 2.85
CA VAL A 4 -3.96 -2.73 1.52
C VAL A 4 -3.49 -1.56 0.67
N ASP A 5 -2.83 -1.89 -0.44
CA ASP A 5 -2.24 -0.90 -1.32
C ASP A 5 -3.29 -0.13 -2.14
N THR A 6 -2.91 1.03 -2.62
CA THR A 6 -3.73 1.89 -3.49
C THR A 6 -4.33 1.12 -4.65
N THR A 7 -3.54 0.25 -5.29
CA THR A 7 -3.99 -0.53 -6.45
C THR A 7 -5.21 -1.38 -6.15
N VAL A 8 -5.25 -1.98 -4.97
CA VAL A 8 -6.38 -2.83 -4.55
C VAL A 8 -7.58 -1.99 -4.13
N TRP A 9 -7.35 -0.89 -3.37
CA TRP A 9 -8.44 0.00 -2.99
C TRP A 9 -9.15 0.61 -4.20
N ILE A 10 -8.38 1.05 -5.19
CA ILE A 10 -8.95 1.63 -6.42
C ILE A 10 -9.79 0.59 -7.14
N ASP A 11 -9.29 -0.63 -7.31
CA ASP A 11 -10.05 -1.70 -7.95
C ASP A 11 -11.33 -2.03 -7.18
N TYR A 12 -11.22 -2.12 -5.86
CA TYR A 12 -12.36 -2.40 -4.99
C TYR A 12 -13.45 -1.32 -5.11
N LEU A 13 -13.06 -0.05 -5.04
CA LEU A 13 -13.99 1.07 -5.13
C LEU A 13 -14.62 1.20 -6.52
N ARG A 14 -13.96 0.70 -7.56
CA ARG A 14 -14.48 0.68 -8.94
C ARG A 14 -15.33 -0.55 -9.23
N GLY A 15 -15.45 -1.47 -8.31
CA GLY A 15 -16.17 -2.71 -8.51
C GLY A 15 -15.46 -3.72 -9.39
N ALA A 16 -14.15 -3.58 -9.58
CA ALA A 16 -13.37 -4.55 -10.34
C ALA A 16 -13.26 -5.89 -9.61
N SER A 17 -13.38 -6.98 -10.35
CA SER A 17 -13.29 -8.33 -9.79
C SER A 17 -11.94 -8.95 -10.13
N ASN A 18 -11.18 -9.30 -9.10
CA ASN A 18 -9.90 -10.00 -9.20
C ASN A 18 -9.61 -10.73 -7.88
N GLN A 19 -8.50 -11.44 -7.81
CA GLN A 19 -8.14 -12.21 -6.61
C GLN A 19 -8.00 -11.33 -5.39
N GLU A 20 -7.38 -10.17 -5.55
CA GLU A 20 -7.09 -9.24 -4.46
C GLU A 20 -8.36 -8.59 -3.92
N THR A 21 -9.26 -8.14 -4.78
CA THR A 21 -10.55 -7.58 -4.33
C THR A 21 -11.45 -8.64 -3.72
N ALA A 22 -11.40 -9.87 -4.23
CA ALA A 22 -12.14 -11.00 -3.64
C ALA A 22 -11.61 -11.32 -2.24
N TRP A 23 -10.30 -11.33 -2.08
CA TRP A 23 -9.67 -11.51 -0.78
C TRP A 23 -10.07 -10.40 0.20
N LEU A 24 -10.02 -9.15 -0.25
CA LEU A 24 -10.38 -7.99 0.56
C LEU A 24 -11.83 -8.09 1.03
N ASP A 25 -12.75 -8.38 0.12
CA ASP A 25 -14.18 -8.49 0.44
C ASP A 25 -14.46 -9.60 1.46
N ARG A 26 -13.77 -10.73 1.33
CA ARG A 26 -13.93 -11.87 2.24
C ARG A 26 -13.36 -11.57 3.62
N GLU A 27 -12.20 -10.91 3.68
CA GLU A 27 -11.41 -10.80 4.91
C GLU A 27 -11.66 -9.49 5.69
N MET A 28 -12.29 -8.49 5.07
CA MET A 28 -12.41 -7.17 5.71
C MET A 28 -13.21 -7.16 7.01
N LYS A 29 -14.06 -8.15 7.23
CA LYS A 29 -14.85 -8.28 8.47
C LYS A 29 -14.14 -9.12 9.54
N GLN A 30 -13.11 -9.86 9.17
CA GLN A 30 -12.47 -10.84 10.03
C GLN A 30 -11.03 -10.48 10.39
N ARG A 31 -10.38 -9.68 9.57
CA ARG A 31 -8.98 -9.31 9.77
C ARG A 31 -8.84 -7.82 10.03
N ARG A 32 -7.78 -7.48 10.76
CA ARG A 32 -7.40 -6.08 10.94
C ARG A 32 -6.66 -5.62 9.68
N LEU A 33 -7.27 -4.68 9.00
CA LEU A 33 -6.75 -4.10 7.77
C LEU A 33 -6.38 -2.64 8.01
N GLY A 34 -5.39 -2.19 7.30
CA GLY A 34 -4.97 -0.80 7.40
C GLY A 34 -4.46 -0.26 6.07
N LEU A 35 -4.18 1.00 6.08
CA LEU A 35 -3.53 1.70 4.97
C LEU A 35 -2.63 2.78 5.57
N THR A 36 -1.72 3.28 4.75
CA THR A 36 -0.89 4.41 5.14
C THR A 36 -1.55 5.72 4.73
N ASP A 37 -1.09 6.82 5.33
CA ASP A 37 -1.50 8.16 4.92
C ASP A 37 -1.17 8.46 3.45
N LEU A 38 -0.08 7.90 2.94
CA LEU A 38 0.27 8.03 1.52
C LEU A 38 -0.73 7.29 0.61
N ILE A 39 -1.16 6.09 1.01
CA ILE A 39 -2.19 5.33 0.29
C ILE A 39 -3.50 6.12 0.31
N LEU A 40 -3.87 6.66 1.46
CA LEU A 40 -5.06 7.51 1.58
C LEU A 40 -4.99 8.68 0.58
N CYS A 41 -3.86 9.36 0.52
CA CYS A 41 -3.64 10.46 -0.41
C CYS A 41 -3.79 10.01 -1.86
N GLU A 42 -3.15 8.89 -2.24
CA GLU A 42 -3.22 8.38 -3.61
C GLU A 42 -4.63 8.01 -4.03
N VAL A 43 -5.39 7.36 -3.14
CA VAL A 43 -6.77 6.99 -3.45
C VAL A 43 -7.63 8.23 -3.59
N LEU A 44 -7.54 9.16 -2.64
CA LEU A 44 -8.37 10.37 -2.64
C LEU A 44 -8.09 11.28 -3.84
N GLN A 45 -6.83 11.46 -4.22
CA GLN A 45 -6.50 12.29 -5.37
C GLN A 45 -7.01 11.69 -6.69
N GLY A 46 -7.26 10.39 -6.71
CA GLY A 46 -7.80 9.70 -7.89
C GLY A 46 -9.33 9.75 -7.99
N VAL A 47 -10.03 10.24 -6.99
CA VAL A 47 -11.50 10.36 -7.02
C VAL A 47 -11.90 11.48 -7.99
N ARG A 48 -12.58 11.10 -9.07
CA ARG A 48 -12.94 12.05 -10.14
C ARG A 48 -14.21 12.85 -9.83
N ASN A 49 -15.20 12.23 -9.18
CA ASN A 49 -16.45 12.88 -8.85
C ASN A 49 -16.30 13.64 -7.51
N PRO A 50 -16.38 14.99 -7.51
CA PRO A 50 -16.20 15.74 -6.25
C PRO A 50 -17.19 15.33 -5.15
N GLY A 51 -18.39 14.89 -5.52
CA GLY A 51 -19.38 14.43 -4.56
C GLY A 51 -19.02 13.12 -3.85
N MET A 52 -18.07 12.37 -4.41
CA MET A 52 -17.62 11.10 -3.83
C MET A 52 -16.41 11.23 -2.92
N PHE A 53 -15.77 12.40 -2.90
CA PHE A 53 -14.51 12.58 -2.16
C PHE A 53 -14.69 12.27 -0.66
N LEU A 54 -15.65 12.93 0.00
CA LEU A 54 -15.90 12.71 1.42
C LEU A 54 -16.42 11.31 1.71
N GLN A 55 -17.20 10.75 0.82
CA GLN A 55 -17.72 9.38 0.99
C GLN A 55 -16.57 8.38 1.00
N VAL A 56 -15.65 8.47 0.03
CA VAL A 56 -14.48 7.60 -0.03
C VAL A 56 -13.57 7.83 1.17
N HIS A 57 -13.34 9.08 1.54
CA HIS A 57 -12.57 9.43 2.72
C HIS A 57 -13.14 8.76 3.97
N ASP A 58 -14.44 8.90 4.22
CA ASP A 58 -15.07 8.34 5.41
C ASP A 58 -15.05 6.80 5.40
N GLU A 59 -15.21 6.18 4.24
CA GLU A 59 -15.07 4.73 4.09
C GLU A 59 -13.68 4.25 4.49
N LEU A 60 -12.64 4.91 3.99
CA LEU A 60 -11.26 4.51 4.27
C LEU A 60 -10.87 4.76 5.72
N LEU A 61 -11.40 5.80 6.35
CA LEU A 61 -11.13 6.09 7.76
C LEU A 61 -11.76 5.08 8.72
N ARG A 62 -12.58 4.18 8.24
CA ARG A 62 -13.08 3.05 9.03
C ARG A 62 -11.98 2.02 9.29
N PHE A 63 -10.92 2.04 8.52
CA PHE A 63 -9.75 1.19 8.70
C PHE A 63 -8.66 1.95 9.43
N HIS A 64 -7.63 1.23 9.88
CA HIS A 64 -6.53 1.89 10.57
C HIS A 64 -5.65 2.62 9.55
N VAL A 65 -5.51 3.94 9.73
CA VAL A 65 -4.63 4.77 8.89
C VAL A 65 -3.34 5.05 9.66
N PHE A 66 -2.21 4.60 9.12
CA PHE A 66 -0.91 4.80 9.74
C PHE A 66 -0.24 6.06 9.19
N PRO A 67 0.24 6.94 10.07
CA PRO A 67 1.13 8.00 9.64
C PRO A 67 2.50 7.41 9.30
N THR A 68 3.02 7.72 8.11
CA THR A 68 4.28 7.15 7.61
C THR A 68 5.29 8.23 7.25
N GLY A 69 5.40 9.25 8.04
CA GLY A 69 6.43 10.27 7.88
C GLY A 69 7.65 10.01 8.76
N GLY A 70 8.58 10.92 8.72
CA GLY A 70 9.70 10.95 9.63
C GLY A 70 11.02 10.50 9.05
N VAL A 71 12.09 10.89 9.73
CA VAL A 71 13.46 10.74 9.25
C VAL A 71 13.87 9.29 9.18
N GLU A 72 13.46 8.48 10.16
CA GLU A 72 13.87 7.07 10.23
C GLU A 72 13.35 6.28 9.04
N LEU A 73 12.05 6.34 8.77
CA LEU A 73 11.44 5.65 7.65
C LEU A 73 11.98 6.16 6.32
N THR A 74 12.11 7.47 6.17
CA THR A 74 12.65 8.10 4.96
C THR A 74 14.06 7.61 4.65
N THR A 75 14.90 7.55 5.66
CA THR A 75 16.28 7.09 5.51
C THR A 75 16.33 5.62 5.09
N GLU A 76 15.53 4.78 5.74
CA GLU A 76 15.48 3.35 5.44
C GLU A 76 14.92 3.08 4.04
N ALA A 77 13.91 3.85 3.62
CA ALA A 77 13.38 3.76 2.26
C ALA A 77 14.47 4.08 1.23
N ALA A 78 15.25 5.11 1.49
CA ALA A 78 16.38 5.45 0.61
C ALA A 78 17.42 4.33 0.54
N ARG A 79 17.73 3.68 1.67
CA ARG A 79 18.63 2.53 1.69
C ARG A 79 18.09 1.37 0.87
N ASN A 80 16.82 1.03 1.03
CA ASN A 80 16.17 -0.03 0.28
C ASN A 80 16.18 0.24 -1.22
N TYR A 81 15.90 1.47 -1.61
CA TYR A 81 15.99 1.89 -3.02
C TYR A 81 17.40 1.63 -3.58
N ARG A 82 18.43 2.02 -2.84
CA ARG A 82 19.82 1.85 -3.26
C ARG A 82 20.21 0.39 -3.38
N VAL A 83 19.78 -0.45 -2.41
CA VAL A 83 20.07 -1.89 -2.43
C VAL A 83 19.46 -2.53 -3.67
N LEU A 84 18.19 -2.25 -3.94
CA LEU A 84 17.50 -2.82 -5.11
C LEU A 84 18.11 -2.35 -6.42
N ARG A 85 18.47 -1.07 -6.51
CA ARG A 85 19.13 -0.52 -7.70
C ARG A 85 20.48 -1.18 -7.95
N ALA A 86 21.27 -1.41 -6.92
CA ALA A 86 22.55 -2.08 -7.02
C ALA A 86 22.41 -3.52 -7.53
N GLU A 87 21.28 -4.16 -7.27
CA GLU A 87 20.95 -5.50 -7.76
C GLU A 87 20.26 -5.50 -9.12
N GLY A 88 20.13 -4.35 -9.77
CA GLY A 88 19.57 -4.23 -11.11
C GLY A 88 18.08 -3.96 -11.18
N TYR A 89 17.42 -3.72 -10.05
CA TYR A 89 16.00 -3.41 -10.02
C TYR A 89 15.77 -1.90 -10.08
N THR A 90 14.80 -1.48 -10.89
CA THR A 90 14.37 -0.08 -10.95
C THR A 90 13.10 0.10 -10.13
N VAL A 91 13.18 0.92 -9.09
CA VAL A 91 11.99 1.32 -8.33
C VAL A 91 11.48 2.62 -8.96
N ARG A 92 10.35 2.53 -9.65
CA ARG A 92 9.83 3.67 -10.44
C ARG A 92 9.19 4.77 -9.60
N LYS A 93 8.61 4.41 -8.45
CA LYS A 93 7.91 5.36 -7.58
C LYS A 93 8.49 5.32 -6.18
N THR A 94 8.88 6.49 -5.70
CA THR A 94 9.34 6.65 -4.31
C THR A 94 8.28 6.22 -3.31
N ILE A 95 7.00 6.50 -3.59
CA ILE A 95 5.89 6.12 -2.71
C ILE A 95 5.83 4.61 -2.51
N ASP A 96 6.03 3.81 -3.56
CA ASP A 96 6.02 2.35 -3.43
C ASP A 96 7.16 1.85 -2.54
N CYS A 97 8.34 2.45 -2.68
CA CYS A 97 9.47 2.15 -1.82
C CYS A 97 9.16 2.50 -0.36
N TRP A 98 8.49 3.61 -0.14
CA TRP A 98 8.09 4.07 1.18
C TRP A 98 7.09 3.11 1.83
N ILE A 99 6.05 2.73 1.09
CA ILE A 99 5.00 1.81 1.57
C ILE A 99 5.61 0.45 1.91
N ALA A 100 6.42 -0.10 1.01
CA ALA A 100 7.09 -1.39 1.23
C ALA A 100 8.01 -1.33 2.45
N THR A 101 8.78 -0.26 2.59
CA THR A 101 9.69 -0.07 3.72
C THR A 101 8.92 0.04 5.03
N PHE A 102 7.79 0.74 5.04
CA PHE A 102 6.92 0.80 6.21
C PHE A 102 6.48 -0.61 6.64
N CYS A 103 6.00 -1.41 5.69
CA CYS A 103 5.58 -2.78 5.98
C CYS A 103 6.73 -3.64 6.53
N LEU A 104 7.92 -3.51 5.93
CA LEU A 104 9.11 -4.24 6.38
C LEU A 104 9.50 -3.86 7.82
N MET A 105 9.54 -2.57 8.12
CA MET A 105 9.96 -2.09 9.45
C MET A 105 8.94 -2.41 10.53
N SER A 106 7.67 -2.44 10.18
CA SER A 106 6.56 -2.63 11.14
C SER A 106 6.05 -4.07 11.20
N GLY A 107 6.57 -4.96 10.36
CA GLY A 107 6.15 -6.36 10.34
C GLY A 107 4.76 -6.59 9.77
N HIS A 108 4.29 -5.71 8.90
CA HIS A 108 2.98 -5.86 8.25
C HIS A 108 3.09 -6.63 6.94
N GLU A 109 2.02 -7.32 6.58
CA GLU A 109 1.86 -7.90 5.26
C GLU A 109 1.27 -6.87 4.31
N LEU A 110 1.54 -7.00 3.02
CA LEU A 110 1.01 -6.10 1.99
C LEU A 110 0.12 -6.87 1.02
N LEU A 111 -1.07 -6.34 0.77
CA LEU A 111 -1.96 -6.79 -0.30
C LEU A 111 -1.87 -5.77 -1.43
N HIS A 112 -1.40 -6.21 -2.61
CA HIS A 112 -1.19 -5.32 -3.76
C HIS A 112 -1.48 -6.01 -5.08
N ARG A 113 -1.61 -5.22 -6.13
CA ARG A 113 -1.69 -5.66 -7.53
C ARG A 113 -0.69 -4.92 -8.40
N ASP A 114 0.50 -4.64 -7.88
CA ASP A 114 1.53 -3.93 -8.61
C ASP A 114 2.85 -4.70 -8.51
N ARG A 115 3.31 -5.21 -9.66
CA ARG A 115 4.58 -5.95 -9.74
C ARG A 115 5.79 -5.11 -9.34
N ASP A 116 5.65 -3.80 -9.22
CA ASP A 116 6.73 -2.94 -8.72
C ASP A 116 7.10 -3.27 -7.26
N PHE A 117 6.22 -3.97 -6.53
CA PHE A 117 6.54 -4.49 -5.20
C PHE A 117 7.30 -5.83 -5.22
N ASP A 118 7.34 -6.53 -6.35
CA ASP A 118 7.99 -7.86 -6.42
C ASP A 118 9.45 -7.85 -5.97
N PRO A 119 10.29 -6.86 -6.30
CA PRO A 119 11.67 -6.83 -5.81
C PRO A 119 11.78 -6.77 -4.29
N PHE A 120 10.85 -6.08 -3.64
CA PHE A 120 10.82 -5.99 -2.18
C PHE A 120 10.51 -7.34 -1.54
N GLU A 121 9.59 -8.10 -2.15
CA GLU A 121 9.29 -9.46 -1.72
C GLU A 121 10.49 -10.38 -1.92
N LYS A 122 11.04 -10.39 -3.13
CA LYS A 122 12.11 -11.31 -3.51
C LYS A 122 13.44 -11.05 -2.81
N ARG A 123 13.78 -9.78 -2.57
CA ARG A 123 15.11 -9.39 -2.10
C ARG A 123 15.13 -8.89 -0.67
N LEU A 124 14.06 -8.31 -0.18
CA LEU A 124 14.04 -7.67 1.12
C LEU A 124 13.12 -8.37 2.13
N GLY A 125 12.42 -9.42 1.69
CA GLY A 125 11.58 -10.20 2.60
C GLY A 125 10.23 -9.59 2.92
N LEU A 126 9.72 -8.69 2.05
CA LEU A 126 8.36 -8.18 2.20
C LEU A 126 7.36 -9.32 2.15
N LYS A 127 6.50 -9.40 3.15
CA LYS A 127 5.46 -10.40 3.20
C LYS A 127 4.25 -9.92 2.42
N VAL A 128 3.82 -10.73 1.46
CA VAL A 128 2.72 -10.41 0.55
C VAL A 128 1.62 -11.45 0.70
N ILE A 129 0.38 -11.01 0.59
CA ILE A 129 -0.81 -11.90 0.60
C ILE A 129 -0.92 -12.65 -0.74
#